data_ee6658cb4507c15a3d7ca3693c18c28b
#
_entry.id   ee6658cb4507c15a3d7ca3693c18c28b
#
_cell.length_a   1.000
_cell.length_b   1.000
_cell.length_c   1.000
_cell.angle_alpha   90.00
_cell.angle_beta   90.00
_cell.angle_gamma   90.00
#
_symmetry.space_group_name_H-M   'P 1'
#
loop_
_entity.id
_entity.type
_entity.pdbx_description
1 polymer ?
#
loop_
_entity_poly.entity_id
_entity_poly.type
_entity_poly.pdbx_seq_one_letter_code
_entity_poly.pdbx_strand_id
1 'polypeptide(L)'
;MKNKVGILTFHKAISYGAVLQAYALQNFLYELGIDNEIIDYKCEYMINRYQKTFRRTSKNPLKDFLWSIKTAPGVKAGKKNTEEFVDKFFKMSKPYTKDTIAEAKDDYKAFITGSDQVWSPTCVGFDSAYFLTFARPEQKYSYAASIAVKKYPENLKDEFTRRISDFQGYSVREKSGAQIVRELTGKTACVNIDPTLLLNSQSWDRIAADEKREPYIFLFNVLKPNKLIEYAISLAEKKGLKILYLNNRQPVKHELIQYLSPVTADKFIGLIKNAEYVCTNSFHGNAFSVIYGKKFVVETETAASTNIRSQELLEYLGLGDRILSSTHTPDIDAEYDLDSVQKLLDEERKKSAEYLSALV
;
A
#
# COMPACT_ATOMS: atom_id res chain seq x y z
N MET A 1 26.95 17.26 -8.15
CA MET A 1 25.93 16.26 -7.83
C MET A 1 24.57 16.91 -7.99
N LYS A 2 23.61 16.24 -8.62
CA LYS A 2 22.24 16.77 -8.73
C LYS A 2 21.62 16.75 -7.33
N ASN A 3 20.92 17.81 -6.96
CA ASN A 3 20.34 17.95 -5.61
C ASN A 3 18.95 17.28 -5.51
N LYS A 4 18.83 16.05 -6.06
CA LYS A 4 17.57 15.34 -6.25
C LYS A 4 17.58 14.00 -5.53
N VAL A 5 16.43 13.60 -4.97
CA VAL A 5 16.22 12.32 -4.30
C VAL A 5 15.55 11.33 -5.26
N GLY A 6 16.06 10.09 -5.30
CA GLY A 6 15.44 8.98 -6.03
C GLY A 6 14.60 8.11 -5.09
N ILE A 7 13.31 7.92 -5.41
CA ILE A 7 12.41 7.05 -4.63
C ILE A 7 12.30 5.70 -5.34
N LEU A 8 12.67 4.62 -4.65
CA LEU A 8 12.56 3.25 -5.16
C LEU A 8 11.48 2.47 -4.40
N THR A 9 10.35 2.26 -5.05
CA THR A 9 9.19 1.55 -4.48
C THR A 9 8.35 0.86 -5.56
N PHE A 10 7.23 0.26 -5.18
CA PHE A 10 6.30 -0.41 -6.10
C PHE A 10 5.40 0.60 -6.80
N HIS A 11 5.87 1.21 -7.86
CA HIS A 11 5.16 2.26 -8.58
C HIS A 11 4.31 1.77 -9.77
N LYS A 12 4.60 0.57 -10.30
CA LYS A 12 3.86 -0.06 -11.43
C LYS A 12 3.22 -1.41 -11.08
N ALA A 13 2.99 -1.68 -9.78
CA ALA A 13 2.23 -2.85 -9.38
C ALA A 13 0.74 -2.64 -9.66
N ILE A 14 0.02 -3.71 -10.09
CA ILE A 14 -1.44 -3.67 -10.21
C ILE A 14 -2.03 -3.77 -8.78
N SER A 15 -1.88 -2.69 -8.04
CA SER A 15 -2.34 -2.54 -6.65
C SER A 15 -2.55 -1.06 -6.36
N TYR A 16 -3.76 -0.69 -5.97
CA TYR A 16 -4.10 0.70 -5.64
C TYR A 16 -3.18 1.26 -4.56
N GLY A 17 -2.99 0.51 -3.48
CA GLY A 17 -2.14 0.95 -2.38
C GLY A 17 -0.68 1.18 -2.78
N ALA A 18 -0.12 0.27 -3.57
CA ALA A 18 1.27 0.39 -4.02
C ALA A 18 1.50 1.66 -4.85
N VAL A 19 0.56 2.00 -5.71
CA VAL A 19 0.64 3.20 -6.54
C VAL A 19 0.38 4.46 -5.72
N LEU A 20 -0.64 4.43 -4.85
CA LEU A 20 -1.02 5.60 -4.06
C LEU A 20 0.01 5.96 -2.98
N GLN A 21 0.67 4.98 -2.36
CA GLN A 21 1.76 5.28 -1.42
C GLN A 21 2.97 5.90 -2.13
N ALA A 22 3.28 5.47 -3.36
CA ALA A 22 4.36 6.06 -4.14
C ALA A 22 4.05 7.51 -4.53
N TYR A 23 2.82 7.78 -4.97
CA TYR A 23 2.32 9.13 -5.23
C TYR A 23 2.42 10.02 -3.99
N ALA A 24 1.95 9.51 -2.85
CA ALA A 24 1.94 10.27 -1.61
C ALA A 24 3.35 10.64 -1.14
N LEU A 25 4.30 9.70 -1.16
CA LEU A 25 5.68 9.98 -0.77
C LEU A 25 6.31 11.02 -1.69
N GLN A 26 6.13 10.90 -3.02
CA GLN A 26 6.64 11.86 -3.98
C GLN A 26 6.10 13.27 -3.71
N ASN A 27 4.79 13.41 -3.52
CA ASN A 27 4.16 14.71 -3.31
C ASN A 27 4.50 15.30 -1.95
N PHE A 28 4.57 14.49 -0.90
CA PHE A 28 4.96 14.97 0.41
C PHE A 28 6.41 15.49 0.43
N LEU A 29 7.34 14.85 -0.27
CA LEU A 29 8.69 15.38 -0.45
C LEU A 29 8.68 16.71 -1.21
N TYR A 30 7.81 16.91 -2.22
CA TYR A 30 7.65 18.22 -2.85
C TYR A 30 7.10 19.28 -1.89
N GLU A 31 6.14 18.93 -1.04
CA GLU A 31 5.62 19.83 -0.01
C GLU A 31 6.73 20.27 0.99
N LEU A 32 7.72 19.40 1.22
CA LEU A 32 8.92 19.71 2.01
C LEU A 32 10.02 20.49 1.23
N GLY A 33 9.77 20.82 -0.05
CA GLY A 33 10.77 21.50 -0.89
C GLY A 33 11.89 20.59 -1.40
N ILE A 34 11.74 19.28 -1.31
CA ILE A 34 12.75 18.29 -1.72
C ILE A 34 12.46 17.83 -3.15
N ASP A 35 13.34 18.22 -4.11
CA ASP A 35 13.23 17.73 -5.49
C ASP A 35 13.47 16.23 -5.54
N ASN A 36 12.55 15.51 -6.18
CA ASN A 36 12.57 14.07 -6.20
C ASN A 36 11.93 13.48 -7.46
N GLU A 37 12.18 12.23 -7.75
CA GLU A 37 11.46 11.45 -8.75
C GLU A 37 11.41 9.97 -8.37
N ILE A 38 10.40 9.28 -8.89
CA ILE A 38 10.28 7.82 -8.75
C ILE A 38 11.26 7.17 -9.72
N ILE A 39 12.09 6.26 -9.23
CA ILE A 39 12.99 5.46 -10.06
C ILE A 39 12.18 4.42 -10.83
N ASP A 40 12.14 4.53 -12.16
CA ASP A 40 11.46 3.55 -13.03
C ASP A 40 12.26 2.25 -13.12
N TYR A 41 12.29 1.50 -12.02
CA TYR A 41 12.97 0.22 -11.93
C TYR A 41 12.09 -0.93 -12.38
N LYS A 42 12.54 -1.68 -13.39
CA LYS A 42 11.86 -2.86 -13.93
C LYS A 42 12.23 -4.11 -13.14
N CYS A 43 11.59 -4.31 -11.99
CA CYS A 43 11.74 -5.52 -11.19
C CYS A 43 11.07 -6.72 -11.88
N GLU A 44 11.87 -7.69 -12.34
CA GLU A 44 11.38 -8.88 -13.06
C GLU A 44 10.41 -9.71 -12.22
N TYR A 45 10.64 -9.83 -10.90
CA TYR A 45 9.76 -10.55 -10.00
C TYR A 45 8.36 -9.91 -9.96
N MET A 46 8.31 -8.58 -9.87
CA MET A 46 7.04 -7.83 -9.84
C MET A 46 6.30 -7.92 -11.18
N ILE A 47 7.03 -7.82 -12.29
CA ILE A 47 6.48 -8.00 -13.64
C ILE A 47 5.87 -9.40 -13.76
N ASN A 48 6.61 -10.43 -13.36
CA ASN A 48 6.16 -11.82 -13.42
C ASN A 48 4.95 -12.07 -12.51
N ARG A 49 4.89 -11.44 -11.34
CA ARG A 49 3.84 -11.64 -10.34
C ARG A 49 2.54 -10.88 -10.68
N TYR A 50 2.64 -9.66 -11.20
CA TYR A 50 1.48 -8.77 -11.33
C TYR A 50 1.07 -8.46 -12.77
N GLN A 51 2.00 -8.53 -13.72
CA GLN A 51 1.75 -8.07 -15.09
C GLN A 51 1.62 -9.21 -16.11
N LYS A 52 2.07 -10.42 -15.78
CA LYS A 52 1.89 -11.57 -16.70
C LYS A 52 0.44 -12.05 -16.70
N THR A 53 -0.15 -12.12 -17.87
CA THR A 53 -1.49 -12.66 -18.10
C THR A 53 -1.53 -14.18 -17.94
N PHE A 54 -0.44 -14.87 -18.29
CA PHE A 54 -0.31 -16.31 -18.09
C PHE A 54 0.57 -16.61 -16.89
N ARG A 55 0.02 -17.33 -15.92
CA ARG A 55 0.72 -17.72 -14.68
C ARG A 55 0.64 -19.22 -14.46
N ARG A 56 1.75 -19.83 -14.05
CA ARG A 56 1.75 -21.16 -13.47
C ARG A 56 1.53 -21.05 -11.95
N THR A 57 0.33 -21.36 -11.49
CA THR A 57 -0.07 -21.28 -10.06
C THR A 57 -0.34 -22.64 -9.46
N SER A 58 -0.49 -23.67 -10.30
CA SER A 58 -0.77 -25.05 -9.88
C SER A 58 0.15 -26.05 -10.61
N LYS A 59 0.08 -27.33 -10.19
CA LYS A 59 0.75 -28.44 -10.88
C LYS A 59 0.00 -28.86 -12.17
N ASN A 60 -1.18 -28.31 -12.44
CA ASN A 60 -1.99 -28.64 -13.62
C ASN A 60 -1.97 -27.51 -14.65
N PRO A 61 -1.23 -27.67 -15.78
CA PRO A 61 -1.10 -26.64 -16.81
C PRO A 61 -2.42 -26.21 -17.45
N LEU A 62 -3.36 -27.14 -17.62
CA LEU A 62 -4.67 -26.84 -18.21
C LEU A 62 -5.51 -25.95 -17.30
N LYS A 63 -5.49 -26.25 -15.98
CA LYS A 63 -6.16 -25.40 -14.98
C LYS A 63 -5.57 -24.00 -14.94
N ASP A 64 -4.25 -23.89 -15.01
CA ASP A 64 -3.56 -22.61 -15.05
C ASP A 64 -3.87 -21.82 -16.34
N PHE A 65 -3.97 -22.51 -17.47
CA PHE A 65 -4.34 -21.90 -18.74
C PHE A 65 -5.78 -21.34 -18.71
N LEU A 66 -6.76 -22.15 -18.29
CA LEU A 66 -8.16 -21.71 -18.16
C LEU A 66 -8.30 -20.54 -17.17
N TRP A 67 -7.61 -20.61 -16.06
CA TRP A 67 -7.59 -19.54 -15.06
C TRP A 67 -6.98 -18.25 -15.66
N SER A 68 -5.89 -18.38 -16.40
CA SER A 68 -5.24 -17.25 -17.06
C SER A 68 -6.13 -16.59 -18.11
N ILE A 69 -6.85 -17.35 -18.93
CA ILE A 69 -7.83 -16.79 -19.87
C ILE A 69 -8.92 -16.01 -19.14
N LYS A 70 -9.46 -16.58 -18.05
CA LYS A 70 -10.51 -15.94 -17.25
C LYS A 70 -10.05 -14.62 -16.63
N THR A 71 -8.80 -14.54 -16.16
CA THR A 71 -8.28 -13.38 -15.44
C THR A 71 -7.56 -12.36 -16.33
N ALA A 72 -7.18 -12.73 -17.56
CA ALA A 72 -6.45 -11.88 -18.49
C ALA A 72 -7.10 -10.50 -18.74
N PRO A 73 -8.43 -10.38 -18.94
CA PRO A 73 -9.05 -9.07 -19.15
C PRO A 73 -8.85 -8.14 -17.95
N GLY A 74 -9.05 -8.66 -16.73
CA GLY A 74 -8.84 -7.89 -15.49
C GLY A 74 -7.37 -7.47 -15.29
N VAL A 75 -6.41 -8.36 -15.61
CA VAL A 75 -4.98 -8.03 -15.54
C VAL A 75 -4.62 -6.95 -16.57
N LYS A 76 -5.12 -7.05 -17.80
CA LYS A 76 -4.90 -6.04 -18.85
C LYS A 76 -5.49 -4.68 -18.46
N ALA A 77 -6.73 -4.68 -17.95
CA ALA A 77 -7.37 -3.45 -17.47
C ALA A 77 -6.61 -2.84 -16.31
N GLY A 78 -6.24 -3.65 -15.30
CA GLY A 78 -5.45 -3.20 -14.16
C GLY A 78 -4.11 -2.60 -14.57
N LYS A 79 -3.40 -3.24 -15.52
CA LYS A 79 -2.14 -2.73 -16.05
C LYS A 79 -2.34 -1.38 -16.74
N LYS A 80 -3.31 -1.28 -17.65
CA LYS A 80 -3.64 -0.02 -18.34
C LYS A 80 -3.98 1.09 -17.36
N ASN A 81 -4.85 0.81 -16.38
CA ASN A 81 -5.25 1.79 -15.38
C ASN A 81 -4.08 2.26 -14.50
N THR A 82 -3.14 1.36 -14.18
CA THR A 82 -1.93 1.71 -13.43
C THR A 82 -1.02 2.60 -14.28
N GLU A 83 -0.76 2.24 -15.53
CA GLU A 83 0.05 3.03 -16.46
C GLU A 83 -0.55 4.42 -16.68
N GLU A 84 -1.87 4.52 -16.91
CA GLU A 84 -2.58 5.80 -17.07
C GLU A 84 -2.43 6.71 -15.83
N PHE A 85 -2.53 6.15 -14.63
CA PHE A 85 -2.33 6.90 -13.40
C PHE A 85 -0.88 7.36 -13.24
N VAL A 86 0.09 6.48 -13.48
CA VAL A 86 1.52 6.79 -13.39
C VAL A 86 1.91 7.86 -14.38
N ASP A 87 1.50 7.74 -15.65
CA ASP A 87 1.82 8.71 -16.71
C ASP A 87 1.23 10.10 -16.40
N LYS A 88 0.07 10.14 -15.74
CA LYS A 88 -0.62 11.40 -15.41
C LYS A 88 -0.04 12.10 -14.17
N PHE A 89 0.38 11.35 -13.16
CA PHE A 89 0.61 11.91 -11.84
C PHE A 89 2.04 11.76 -11.31
N PHE A 90 2.91 10.97 -11.96
CA PHE A 90 4.26 10.75 -11.44
C PHE A 90 5.31 11.52 -12.24
N LYS A 91 6.30 12.04 -11.53
CA LYS A 91 7.59 12.42 -12.12
C LYS A 91 8.52 11.20 -12.03
N MET A 92 8.85 10.64 -13.17
CA MET A 92 9.61 9.40 -13.29
C MET A 92 11.03 9.65 -13.78
N SER A 93 11.97 8.80 -13.36
CA SER A 93 13.29 8.72 -14.00
C SER A 93 13.22 8.08 -15.39
N LYS A 94 14.36 8.05 -16.10
CA LYS A 94 14.57 7.08 -17.20
C LYS A 94 14.38 5.66 -16.65
N PRO A 95 13.99 4.68 -17.51
CA PRO A 95 13.84 3.30 -17.06
C PRO A 95 15.19 2.65 -16.74
N TYR A 96 15.20 1.89 -15.64
CA TYR A 96 16.35 1.07 -15.22
C TYR A 96 15.97 -0.40 -15.13
N THR A 97 16.93 -1.26 -15.39
CA THR A 97 16.89 -2.71 -15.15
C THR A 97 17.86 -3.09 -14.05
N LYS A 98 17.92 -4.37 -13.68
CA LYS A 98 18.90 -4.88 -12.73
C LYS A 98 20.34 -4.59 -13.18
N ASP A 99 20.59 -4.61 -14.48
CA ASP A 99 21.95 -4.41 -15.06
C ASP A 99 22.33 -2.93 -15.15
N THR A 100 21.35 -2.03 -15.26
CA THR A 100 21.60 -0.59 -15.48
C THR A 100 21.35 0.29 -14.27
N ILE A 101 20.72 -0.22 -13.20
CA ILE A 101 20.36 0.58 -12.02
C ILE A 101 21.59 1.22 -11.35
N ALA A 102 22.77 0.61 -11.45
CA ALA A 102 24.01 1.14 -10.90
C ALA A 102 24.44 2.48 -11.53
N GLU A 103 23.95 2.81 -12.72
CA GLU A 103 24.17 4.12 -13.36
C GLU A 103 23.50 5.25 -12.61
N ALA A 104 22.41 4.96 -11.86
CA ALA A 104 21.66 5.98 -11.15
C ALA A 104 22.44 6.66 -10.02
N LYS A 105 23.44 5.99 -9.42
CA LYS A 105 24.17 6.47 -8.23
C LYS A 105 24.76 7.88 -8.35
N ASP A 106 25.10 8.32 -9.57
CA ASP A 106 25.71 9.64 -9.83
C ASP A 106 24.68 10.72 -10.17
N ASP A 107 23.42 10.35 -10.39
CA ASP A 107 22.33 11.26 -10.74
C ASP A 107 21.57 11.79 -9.52
N TYR A 108 21.72 11.17 -8.34
CA TYR A 108 20.95 11.49 -7.14
C TYR A 108 21.86 11.77 -5.93
N LYS A 109 21.43 12.72 -5.09
CA LYS A 109 22.05 13.00 -3.80
C LYS A 109 21.79 11.86 -2.80
N ALA A 110 20.57 11.34 -2.80
CA ALA A 110 20.13 10.27 -1.92
C ALA A 110 19.09 9.38 -2.61
N PHE A 111 18.93 8.17 -2.09
CA PHE A 111 17.86 7.26 -2.47
C PHE A 111 17.04 6.89 -1.24
N ILE A 112 15.72 6.87 -1.41
CA ILE A 112 14.77 6.39 -0.41
C ILE A 112 14.14 5.11 -0.94
N THR A 113 14.30 4.00 -0.23
CA THR A 113 13.55 2.78 -0.50
C THR A 113 12.31 2.71 0.40
N GLY A 114 11.20 2.33 -0.18
CA GLY A 114 9.92 2.24 0.52
C GLY A 114 8.94 3.34 0.06
N SER A 115 7.74 3.35 0.54
CA SER A 115 7.12 2.42 1.47
C SER A 115 6.77 1.08 0.78
N ASP A 116 5.69 0.41 1.28
CA ASP A 116 5.24 -0.91 0.91
C ASP A 116 6.24 -2.04 1.29
N GLN A 117 5.95 -3.27 0.90
CA GLN A 117 6.65 -4.50 1.36
C GLN A 117 8.00 -4.71 0.66
N VAL A 118 8.78 -3.64 0.52
CA VAL A 118 10.09 -3.67 -0.18
C VAL A 118 11.13 -4.51 0.54
N TRP A 119 11.01 -4.70 1.86
CA TRP A 119 11.88 -5.53 2.67
C TRP A 119 11.27 -6.86 3.11
N SER A 120 10.09 -7.19 2.57
CA SER A 120 9.44 -8.47 2.85
C SER A 120 10.22 -9.63 2.22
N PRO A 121 10.49 -10.72 2.97
CA PRO A 121 11.19 -11.88 2.45
C PRO A 121 10.43 -12.61 1.34
N THR A 122 9.13 -12.36 1.20
CA THR A 122 8.24 -13.10 0.29
C THR A 122 7.65 -12.27 -0.85
N CYS A 123 7.80 -10.94 -0.81
CA CYS A 123 7.05 -10.07 -1.71
C CYS A 123 7.79 -9.74 -3.01
N VAL A 124 9.10 -9.51 -2.97
CA VAL A 124 9.88 -8.97 -4.10
C VAL A 124 10.96 -9.91 -4.61
N GLY A 125 10.91 -11.19 -4.27
CA GLY A 125 11.97 -12.13 -4.65
C GLY A 125 13.33 -11.74 -4.08
N PHE A 126 13.36 -10.96 -3.00
CA PHE A 126 14.57 -10.46 -2.36
C PHE A 126 15.50 -9.69 -3.32
N ASP A 127 14.90 -8.89 -4.22
CA ASP A 127 15.65 -8.12 -5.23
C ASP A 127 16.54 -7.06 -4.55
N SER A 128 17.83 -7.10 -4.90
CA SER A 128 18.88 -6.25 -4.30
C SER A 128 18.65 -4.75 -4.52
N ALA A 129 17.94 -4.36 -5.58
CA ALA A 129 17.67 -2.96 -5.86
C ALA A 129 16.86 -2.30 -4.72
N TYR A 130 15.87 -2.99 -4.14
CA TYR A 130 15.09 -2.45 -3.01
C TYR A 130 15.87 -2.35 -1.69
N PHE A 131 17.08 -2.91 -1.66
CA PHE A 131 18.07 -2.71 -0.60
C PHE A 131 19.12 -1.66 -0.96
N LEU A 132 18.92 -0.93 -2.05
CA LEU A 132 19.82 0.12 -2.54
C LEU A 132 21.27 -0.33 -2.66
N THR A 133 21.52 -1.63 -3.01
CA THR A 133 22.88 -2.18 -3.08
C THR A 133 23.72 -1.55 -4.19
N PHE A 134 23.10 -0.85 -5.13
CA PHE A 134 23.75 -0.10 -6.20
C PHE A 134 24.24 1.29 -5.77
N ALA A 135 23.68 1.84 -4.68
CA ALA A 135 23.96 3.19 -4.20
C ALA A 135 25.16 3.18 -3.24
N ARG A 136 25.78 4.36 -3.05
CA ARG A 136 26.83 4.55 -2.05
C ARG A 136 26.23 4.52 -0.65
N PRO A 137 26.98 4.10 0.39
CA PRO A 137 26.46 4.05 1.76
C PRO A 137 25.79 5.37 2.20
N GLU A 138 26.41 6.52 1.93
CA GLU A 138 25.94 7.85 2.31
C GLU A 138 24.63 8.27 1.62
N GLN A 139 24.20 7.54 0.60
CA GLN A 139 23.00 7.81 -0.18
C GLN A 139 21.78 6.97 0.25
N LYS A 140 21.94 6.03 1.20
CA LYS A 140 20.94 4.98 1.48
C LYS A 140 20.04 5.33 2.65
N TYR A 141 18.76 5.46 2.36
CA TYR A 141 17.71 5.72 3.36
C TYR A 141 16.49 4.84 3.10
N SER A 142 15.74 4.53 4.12
CA SER A 142 14.42 3.92 3.97
C SER A 142 13.33 4.86 4.51
N TYR A 143 12.12 4.79 3.96
CA TYR A 143 10.97 5.46 4.52
C TYR A 143 9.79 4.50 4.61
N ALA A 144 9.31 4.24 5.84
CA ALA A 144 8.20 3.34 6.12
C ALA A 144 8.30 2.00 5.36
N ALA A 145 9.54 1.46 5.18
CA ALA A 145 9.77 0.20 4.50
C ALA A 145 9.12 -0.95 5.29
N SER A 146 8.20 -1.71 4.66
CA SER A 146 7.50 -2.79 5.33
C SER A 146 8.25 -4.11 5.19
N ILE A 147 8.49 -4.75 6.32
CA ILE A 147 9.06 -6.11 6.41
C ILE A 147 7.94 -7.15 6.37
N ALA A 148 6.76 -6.81 6.89
CA ALA A 148 5.52 -7.59 6.82
C ALA A 148 5.59 -8.99 7.45
N VAL A 149 6.54 -9.25 8.35
CA VAL A 149 6.65 -10.47 9.14
C VAL A 149 6.97 -10.13 10.60
N LYS A 150 6.53 -10.99 11.54
CA LYS A 150 6.86 -10.85 12.96
C LYS A 150 8.28 -11.31 13.29
N LYS A 151 8.81 -12.24 12.51
CA LYS A 151 10.17 -12.79 12.66
C LYS A 151 10.76 -13.02 11.27
N TYR A 152 11.99 -12.56 11.07
CA TYR A 152 12.67 -12.75 9.79
C TYR A 152 13.08 -14.22 9.60
N PRO A 153 12.93 -14.80 8.38
CA PRO A 153 13.34 -16.18 8.11
C PRO A 153 14.83 -16.38 8.37
N GLU A 154 15.19 -17.46 9.09
CA GLU A 154 16.56 -17.74 9.53
C GLU A 154 17.55 -17.79 8.36
N ASN A 155 17.16 -18.46 7.28
CA ASN A 155 17.99 -18.62 6.08
C ASN A 155 18.21 -17.32 5.28
N LEU A 156 17.57 -16.21 5.64
CA LEU A 156 17.69 -14.92 4.95
C LEU A 156 18.26 -13.81 5.87
N LYS A 157 18.44 -14.08 7.17
CA LYS A 157 18.88 -13.07 8.15
C LYS A 157 20.23 -12.45 7.80
N ASP A 158 21.24 -13.26 7.53
CA ASP A 158 22.60 -12.78 7.24
C ASP A 158 22.62 -11.89 6.01
N GLU A 159 21.92 -12.33 4.96
CA GLU A 159 21.84 -11.57 3.72
C GLU A 159 21.02 -10.28 3.89
N PHE A 160 19.93 -10.31 4.64
CA PHE A 160 19.17 -9.11 4.99
C PHE A 160 20.03 -8.12 5.77
N THR A 161 20.70 -8.59 6.83
CA THR A 161 21.60 -7.78 7.67
C THR A 161 22.68 -7.13 6.80
N ARG A 162 23.35 -7.89 5.97
CA ARG A 162 24.40 -7.39 5.07
C ARG A 162 23.90 -6.29 4.14
N ARG A 163 22.67 -6.43 3.63
CA ARG A 163 22.08 -5.47 2.67
C ARG A 163 21.64 -4.16 3.29
N ILE A 164 21.27 -4.16 4.55
CA ILE A 164 20.77 -2.95 5.20
C ILE A 164 21.78 -2.31 6.16
N SER A 165 22.91 -2.96 6.47
CA SER A 165 23.85 -2.50 7.52
C SER A 165 24.48 -1.13 7.28
N ASP A 166 24.54 -0.67 6.04
CA ASP A 166 25.19 0.58 5.62
C ASP A 166 24.20 1.72 5.31
N PHE A 167 22.91 1.57 5.67
CA PHE A 167 21.94 2.65 5.57
C PHE A 167 22.26 3.77 6.57
N GLN A 168 22.04 5.01 6.16
CA GLN A 168 22.21 6.19 7.01
C GLN A 168 20.98 6.46 7.87
N GLY A 169 19.80 6.13 7.36
CA GLY A 169 18.52 6.27 8.06
C GLY A 169 17.61 5.07 7.84
N TYR A 170 17.07 4.58 8.96
CA TYR A 170 16.14 3.45 8.98
C TYR A 170 14.76 3.94 9.36
N SER A 171 13.82 3.79 8.48
CA SER A 171 12.40 4.01 8.76
C SER A 171 11.59 2.84 8.24
N VAL A 172 10.79 2.27 9.12
CA VAL A 172 9.92 1.11 8.86
C VAL A 172 8.47 1.45 9.20
N ARG A 173 7.53 0.68 8.66
CA ARG A 173 6.11 0.95 8.85
C ARG A 173 5.52 0.26 10.08
N GLU A 174 6.11 -0.84 10.52
CA GLU A 174 5.60 -1.66 11.62
C GLU A 174 6.60 -1.68 12.81
N LYS A 175 6.06 -1.73 14.03
CA LYS A 175 6.88 -1.91 15.26
C LYS A 175 7.70 -3.19 15.22
N SER A 176 7.11 -4.28 14.68
CA SER A 176 7.83 -5.55 14.47
C SER A 176 9.01 -5.41 13.51
N GLY A 177 8.90 -4.54 12.49
CA GLY A 177 9.98 -4.23 11.56
C GLY A 177 11.14 -3.50 12.27
N ALA A 178 10.85 -2.54 13.14
CA ALA A 178 11.86 -1.83 13.92
C ALA A 178 12.60 -2.78 14.88
N GLN A 179 11.88 -3.71 15.49
CA GLN A 179 12.49 -4.75 16.31
C GLN A 179 13.44 -5.64 15.50
N ILE A 180 13.03 -6.11 14.31
CA ILE A 180 13.86 -6.92 13.43
C ILE A 180 15.13 -6.18 13.01
N VAL A 181 15.02 -4.90 12.62
CA VAL A 181 16.20 -4.07 12.28
C VAL A 181 17.15 -3.99 13.47
N ARG A 182 16.65 -3.71 14.67
CA ARG A 182 17.46 -3.62 15.89
C ARG A 182 18.14 -4.94 16.23
N GLU A 183 17.42 -6.06 16.17
CA GLU A 183 17.96 -7.40 16.47
C GLU A 183 19.07 -7.81 15.50
N LEU A 184 18.90 -7.50 14.20
CA LEU A 184 19.82 -7.97 13.18
C LEU A 184 21.00 -7.02 12.91
N THR A 185 20.83 -5.73 13.15
CA THR A 185 21.87 -4.72 12.80
C THR A 185 22.41 -3.94 14.02
N GLY A 186 21.76 -4.03 15.17
CA GLY A 186 22.04 -3.15 16.32
C GLY A 186 21.62 -1.69 16.11
N LYS A 187 21.02 -1.33 14.97
CA LYS A 187 20.60 0.03 14.64
C LYS A 187 19.16 0.30 15.08
N THR A 188 18.86 1.56 15.37
CA THR A 188 17.51 2.00 15.69
C THR A 188 16.80 2.42 14.41
N ALA A 189 15.59 1.89 14.20
CA ALA A 189 14.71 2.32 13.10
C ALA A 189 13.56 3.17 13.66
N CYS A 190 13.25 4.28 12.99
CA CYS A 190 12.04 5.05 13.23
C CYS A 190 10.82 4.25 12.72
N VAL A 191 9.72 4.28 13.45
CA VAL A 191 8.44 3.80 12.95
C VAL A 191 7.66 4.98 12.42
N ASN A 192 7.45 5.03 11.10
CA ASN A 192 6.71 6.10 10.43
C ASN A 192 5.46 5.55 9.75
N ILE A 193 4.45 6.40 9.62
CA ILE A 193 3.19 6.05 8.97
C ILE A 193 3.37 5.78 7.47
N ASP A 194 2.45 4.97 6.92
CA ASP A 194 2.39 4.76 5.47
C ASP A 194 2.26 6.10 4.74
N PRO A 195 2.94 6.30 3.61
CA PRO A 195 2.87 7.57 2.86
C PRO A 195 1.45 8.02 2.51
N THR A 196 0.50 7.10 2.33
CA THR A 196 -0.90 7.49 2.07
C THR A 196 -1.51 8.33 3.19
N LEU A 197 -1.04 8.16 4.42
CA LEU A 197 -1.46 8.94 5.59
C LEU A 197 -0.71 10.27 5.75
N LEU A 198 0.36 10.51 5.00
CA LEU A 198 1.07 11.80 4.99
C LEU A 198 0.23 12.92 4.39
N LEU A 199 -0.57 12.59 3.39
CA LEU A 199 -1.46 13.54 2.74
C LEU A 199 -2.83 13.54 3.45
N ASN A 200 -3.37 14.74 3.69
CA ASN A 200 -4.72 14.90 4.24
C ASN A 200 -5.80 14.73 3.14
N SER A 201 -7.07 14.76 3.54
CA SER A 201 -8.19 14.63 2.60
C SER A 201 -8.18 15.70 1.50
N GLN A 202 -7.81 16.94 1.83
CA GLN A 202 -7.75 18.06 0.86
C GLN A 202 -6.66 17.82 -0.20
N SER A 203 -5.50 17.29 0.19
CA SER A 203 -4.43 16.93 -0.76
C SER A 203 -4.87 15.79 -1.68
N TRP A 204 -5.58 14.78 -1.14
CA TRP A 204 -6.12 13.68 -1.93
C TRP A 204 -7.28 14.11 -2.84
N ASP A 205 -8.06 15.11 -2.46
CA ASP A 205 -9.15 15.65 -3.27
C ASP A 205 -8.69 16.27 -4.59
N ARG A 206 -7.41 16.69 -4.67
CA ARG A 206 -6.82 17.22 -5.92
C ARG A 206 -6.79 16.20 -7.06
N ILE A 207 -6.79 14.89 -6.71
CA ILE A 207 -6.71 13.82 -7.69
C ILE A 207 -7.89 12.85 -7.63
N ALA A 208 -8.66 12.83 -6.54
CA ALA A 208 -9.81 11.96 -6.41
C ALA A 208 -10.83 12.24 -7.51
N ALA A 209 -11.22 11.19 -8.26
CA ALA A 209 -12.27 11.32 -9.26
C ALA A 209 -13.63 11.50 -8.55
N ASP A 210 -14.35 12.55 -8.90
CA ASP A 210 -15.67 12.83 -8.35
C ASP A 210 -16.74 12.29 -9.32
N GLU A 211 -17.28 11.12 -9.02
CA GLU A 211 -18.40 10.53 -9.77
C GLU A 211 -19.65 10.57 -8.88
N LYS A 212 -20.64 11.39 -9.25
CA LYS A 212 -21.94 11.39 -8.57
C LYS A 212 -22.62 10.04 -8.72
N ARG A 213 -23.00 9.44 -7.61
CA ARG A 213 -23.72 8.17 -7.53
C ARG A 213 -24.81 8.25 -6.45
N GLU A 214 -25.82 7.39 -6.57
CA GLU A 214 -26.71 7.12 -5.46
C GLU A 214 -25.91 6.56 -4.26
N PRO A 215 -26.37 6.78 -3.01
CA PRO A 215 -25.68 6.26 -1.83
C PRO A 215 -25.41 4.75 -1.93
N TYR A 216 -24.21 4.33 -1.52
CA TYR A 216 -23.78 2.93 -1.64
C TYR A 216 -22.84 2.51 -0.51
N ILE A 217 -22.72 1.19 -0.35
CA ILE A 217 -21.68 0.55 0.44
C ILE A 217 -20.53 0.20 -0.49
N PHE A 218 -19.33 0.67 -0.21
CA PHE A 218 -18.13 0.25 -0.95
C PHE A 218 -17.51 -0.97 -0.29
N LEU A 219 -17.48 -2.10 -1.01
CA LEU A 219 -16.84 -3.34 -0.58
C LEU A 219 -15.53 -3.56 -1.36
N PHE A 220 -14.43 -3.58 -0.62
CA PHE A 220 -13.11 -3.80 -1.20
C PHE A 220 -12.28 -4.78 -0.39
N ASN A 221 -11.90 -5.93 -0.99
CA ASN A 221 -11.06 -6.91 -0.34
C ASN A 221 -9.86 -7.32 -1.19
N VAL A 222 -8.71 -7.46 -0.55
CA VAL A 222 -7.45 -7.95 -1.14
C VAL A 222 -7.11 -9.37 -0.72
N LEU A 223 -7.67 -9.81 0.40
CA LEU A 223 -7.56 -11.16 0.96
C LEU A 223 -8.89 -11.89 0.82
N LYS A 224 -8.86 -13.21 0.96
CA LYS A 224 -10.09 -13.99 1.03
C LYS A 224 -10.83 -13.59 2.30
N PRO A 225 -12.03 -12.98 2.21
CA PRO A 225 -12.78 -12.57 3.38
C PRO A 225 -13.42 -13.77 4.09
N ASN A 226 -13.63 -13.66 5.39
CA ASN A 226 -14.40 -14.61 6.19
C ASN A 226 -15.85 -14.16 6.32
N LYS A 227 -16.08 -13.08 7.09
CA LYS A 227 -17.40 -12.53 7.42
C LYS A 227 -17.74 -11.24 6.69
N LEU A 228 -16.75 -10.58 6.06
CA LEU A 228 -16.89 -9.24 5.50
C LEU A 228 -18.00 -9.12 4.45
N ILE A 229 -18.16 -10.13 3.58
CA ILE A 229 -19.21 -10.11 2.53
C ILE A 229 -20.58 -10.25 3.16
N GLU A 230 -20.77 -11.18 4.09
CA GLU A 230 -22.03 -11.41 4.81
C GLU A 230 -22.43 -10.16 5.60
N TYR A 231 -21.45 -9.55 6.30
CA TYR A 231 -21.65 -8.29 6.99
C TYR A 231 -22.13 -7.18 6.04
N ALA A 232 -21.47 -7.01 4.89
CA ALA A 232 -21.83 -5.98 3.91
C ALA A 232 -23.24 -6.22 3.32
N ILE A 233 -23.63 -7.48 3.07
CA ILE A 233 -24.98 -7.83 2.59
C ILE A 233 -26.03 -7.48 3.66
N SER A 234 -25.84 -7.93 4.90
CA SER A 234 -26.76 -7.63 6.00
C SER A 234 -26.91 -6.11 6.22
N LEU A 235 -25.81 -5.35 6.12
CA LEU A 235 -25.84 -3.90 6.19
C LEU A 235 -26.63 -3.30 5.01
N ALA A 236 -26.43 -3.81 3.79
CA ALA A 236 -27.12 -3.34 2.60
C ALA A 236 -28.63 -3.55 2.68
N GLU A 237 -29.07 -4.72 3.15
CA GLU A 237 -30.48 -5.05 3.40
C GLU A 237 -31.09 -4.10 4.45
N LYS A 238 -30.39 -3.91 5.58
CA LYS A 238 -30.85 -3.02 6.67
C LYS A 238 -30.98 -1.56 6.22
N LYS A 239 -30.08 -1.08 5.32
CA LYS A 239 -30.00 0.32 4.89
C LYS A 239 -30.71 0.60 3.57
N GLY A 240 -31.17 -0.41 2.85
CA GLY A 240 -31.74 -0.26 1.49
C GLY A 240 -30.73 0.23 0.46
N LEU A 241 -29.44 -0.14 0.61
CA LEU A 241 -28.35 0.34 -0.25
C LEU A 241 -27.86 -0.74 -1.21
N LYS A 242 -27.23 -0.31 -2.32
CA LYS A 242 -26.46 -1.20 -3.18
C LYS A 242 -25.02 -1.34 -2.64
N ILE A 243 -24.39 -2.48 -2.98
CA ILE A 243 -22.97 -2.74 -2.70
C ILE A 243 -22.21 -2.59 -4.00
N LEU A 244 -21.27 -1.65 -4.06
CA LEU A 244 -20.28 -1.56 -5.13
C LEU A 244 -19.06 -2.40 -4.73
N TYR A 245 -18.90 -3.57 -5.36
CA TYR A 245 -17.86 -4.52 -5.00
C TYR A 245 -16.70 -4.47 -5.99
N LEU A 246 -15.55 -4.00 -5.53
CA LEU A 246 -14.31 -3.94 -6.27
C LEU A 246 -13.38 -5.09 -5.83
N ASN A 247 -12.62 -5.69 -6.77
CA ASN A 247 -11.67 -6.79 -6.52
C ASN A 247 -12.35 -8.07 -5.99
N ASN A 248 -13.30 -8.57 -6.74
CA ASN A 248 -14.18 -9.71 -6.44
C ASN A 248 -13.48 -11.09 -6.49
N ARG A 249 -12.50 -11.32 -5.64
CA ARG A 249 -11.81 -12.64 -5.57
C ARG A 249 -12.74 -13.79 -5.20
N GLN A 250 -13.88 -13.49 -4.59
CA GLN A 250 -14.96 -14.42 -4.27
C GLN A 250 -16.28 -13.84 -4.76
N PRO A 251 -16.70 -14.11 -6.00
CA PRO A 251 -17.98 -13.67 -6.49
C PRO A 251 -19.10 -14.38 -5.71
N VAL A 252 -20.00 -13.61 -5.14
CA VAL A 252 -21.24 -14.06 -4.50
C VAL A 252 -22.38 -13.53 -5.33
N LYS A 253 -23.35 -14.39 -5.69
CA LYS A 253 -24.57 -13.96 -6.38
C LYS A 253 -25.53 -13.36 -5.37
N HIS A 254 -25.72 -12.06 -5.42
CA HIS A 254 -26.72 -11.34 -4.62
C HIS A 254 -27.21 -10.11 -5.39
N GLU A 255 -28.50 -9.83 -5.31
CA GLU A 255 -29.15 -8.77 -6.10
C GLU A 255 -28.68 -7.35 -5.73
N LEU A 256 -28.21 -7.16 -4.49
CA LEU A 256 -27.69 -5.88 -4.02
C LEU A 256 -26.23 -5.65 -4.42
N ILE A 257 -25.51 -6.66 -4.94
CA ILE A 257 -24.11 -6.56 -5.31
C ILE A 257 -23.95 -6.18 -6.78
N GLN A 258 -23.35 -5.02 -7.00
CA GLN A 258 -22.85 -4.59 -8.31
C GLN A 258 -21.33 -4.73 -8.34
N TYR A 259 -20.84 -5.60 -9.20
CA TYR A 259 -19.41 -5.81 -9.40
C TYR A 259 -18.80 -4.71 -10.26
N LEU A 260 -17.70 -4.14 -9.77
CA LEU A 260 -16.92 -3.16 -10.50
C LEU A 260 -15.75 -3.83 -11.25
N SER A 261 -15.54 -3.41 -12.49
CA SER A 261 -14.28 -3.68 -13.18
C SER A 261 -13.13 -2.92 -12.51
N PRO A 262 -11.85 -3.34 -12.70
CA PRO A 262 -10.72 -2.56 -12.22
C PRO A 262 -10.80 -1.11 -12.67
N VAL A 263 -10.61 -0.18 -11.75
CA VAL A 263 -10.63 1.27 -11.97
C VAL A 263 -9.22 1.86 -11.87
N THR A 264 -9.02 3.11 -12.24
CA THR A 264 -7.79 3.86 -11.96
C THR A 264 -7.67 4.21 -10.47
N ALA A 265 -6.48 4.56 -9.99
CA ALA A 265 -6.26 4.81 -8.57
C ALA A 265 -6.99 6.08 -8.06
N ASP A 266 -7.13 7.11 -8.89
CA ASP A 266 -7.95 8.30 -8.61
C ASP A 266 -9.45 7.97 -8.45
N LYS A 267 -9.98 7.07 -9.27
CA LYS A 267 -11.35 6.54 -9.12
C LYS A 267 -11.51 5.68 -7.88
N PHE A 268 -10.49 4.90 -7.51
CA PHE A 268 -10.50 4.14 -6.26
C PHE A 268 -10.65 5.06 -5.03
N ILE A 269 -9.91 6.19 -5.01
CA ILE A 269 -10.06 7.21 -3.96
C ILE A 269 -11.48 7.77 -3.96
N GLY A 270 -12.01 8.15 -5.13
CA GLY A 270 -13.37 8.68 -5.28
C GLY A 270 -14.45 7.70 -4.80
N LEU A 271 -14.27 6.40 -5.05
CA LEU A 271 -15.20 5.37 -4.55
C LEU A 271 -15.21 5.27 -3.02
N ILE A 272 -14.10 5.50 -2.33
CA ILE A 272 -14.07 5.54 -0.88
C ILE A 272 -14.65 6.87 -0.38
N LYS A 273 -14.20 7.99 -0.94
CA LYS A 273 -14.65 9.34 -0.58
C LYS A 273 -16.18 9.46 -0.62
N ASN A 274 -16.81 8.97 -1.68
CA ASN A 274 -18.24 9.14 -1.93
C ASN A 274 -19.11 7.99 -1.36
N ALA A 275 -18.51 6.94 -0.77
CA ALA A 275 -19.26 5.86 -0.15
C ALA A 275 -19.97 6.34 1.12
N GLU A 276 -21.20 5.84 1.36
CA GLU A 276 -21.88 6.00 2.65
C GLU A 276 -21.19 5.15 3.73
N TYR A 277 -20.87 3.90 3.36
CA TYR A 277 -20.19 2.95 4.22
C TYR A 277 -19.06 2.27 3.47
N VAL A 278 -17.98 1.91 4.18
CA VAL A 278 -16.85 1.16 3.62
C VAL A 278 -16.65 -0.15 4.39
N CYS A 279 -16.63 -1.27 3.66
CA CYS A 279 -16.29 -2.59 4.18
C CYS A 279 -15.02 -3.09 3.50
N THR A 280 -13.95 -3.35 4.25
CA THR A 280 -12.66 -3.70 3.64
C THR A 280 -11.84 -4.66 4.51
N ASN A 281 -10.91 -5.41 3.88
CA ASN A 281 -9.80 -6.07 4.56
C ASN A 281 -8.44 -5.61 4.00
N SER A 282 -8.44 -4.50 3.27
CA SER A 282 -7.25 -3.86 2.73
C SER A 282 -6.70 -2.82 3.69
N PHE A 283 -5.38 -2.82 3.92
CA PHE A 283 -4.73 -1.75 4.66
C PHE A 283 -5.03 -0.36 4.05
N HIS A 284 -4.92 -0.21 2.74
CA HIS A 284 -5.16 1.09 2.09
C HIS A 284 -6.66 1.45 2.02
N GLY A 285 -7.54 0.45 1.93
CA GLY A 285 -8.98 0.69 2.13
C GLY A 285 -9.28 1.26 3.51
N ASN A 286 -8.63 0.70 4.56
CA ASN A 286 -8.68 1.22 5.93
C ASN A 286 -8.10 2.64 6.02
N ALA A 287 -6.88 2.87 5.53
CA ALA A 287 -6.20 4.17 5.59
C ALA A 287 -7.04 5.29 4.95
N PHE A 288 -7.59 5.06 3.74
CA PHE A 288 -8.45 6.04 3.09
C PHE A 288 -9.79 6.23 3.80
N SER A 289 -10.35 5.19 4.45
CA SER A 289 -11.54 5.34 5.28
C SER A 289 -11.29 6.28 6.46
N VAL A 290 -10.11 6.17 7.09
CA VAL A 290 -9.68 7.07 8.17
C VAL A 290 -9.43 8.48 7.66
N ILE A 291 -8.71 8.65 6.52
CA ILE A 291 -8.43 9.97 5.92
C ILE A 291 -9.72 10.75 5.62
N TYR A 292 -10.75 10.06 5.13
CA TYR A 292 -12.02 10.68 4.77
C TYR A 292 -13.09 10.64 5.87
N GLY A 293 -12.74 10.19 7.07
CA GLY A 293 -13.68 10.14 8.21
C GLY A 293 -14.91 9.28 7.92
N LYS A 294 -14.75 8.16 7.21
CA LYS A 294 -15.88 7.32 6.78
C LYS A 294 -16.46 6.47 7.91
N LYS A 295 -17.71 6.09 7.78
CA LYS A 295 -18.29 4.97 8.52
C LYS A 295 -17.77 3.68 7.89
N PHE A 296 -16.92 2.92 8.61
CA PHE A 296 -16.23 1.79 8.02
C PHE A 296 -16.06 0.62 8.98
N VAL A 297 -15.80 -0.54 8.39
CA VAL A 297 -15.46 -1.79 9.09
C VAL A 297 -14.28 -2.45 8.40
N VAL A 298 -13.33 -2.95 9.19
CA VAL A 298 -12.14 -3.65 8.69
C VAL A 298 -12.10 -5.07 9.22
N GLU A 299 -12.10 -6.05 8.31
CA GLU A 299 -11.88 -7.45 8.69
C GLU A 299 -10.38 -7.74 8.77
N THR A 300 -9.90 -8.16 9.95
CA THR A 300 -8.48 -8.47 10.19
C THR A 300 -8.21 -9.96 10.37
N GLU A 301 -9.23 -10.78 10.58
CA GLU A 301 -9.11 -12.23 10.77
C GLU A 301 -8.92 -12.97 9.46
N THR A 302 -7.72 -12.91 8.92
CA THR A 302 -7.26 -13.83 7.89
C THR A 302 -5.92 -14.42 8.33
N ALA A 303 -5.58 -15.62 7.86
CA ALA A 303 -4.34 -16.29 8.24
C ALA A 303 -3.05 -15.57 7.75
N ALA A 304 -3.18 -14.39 7.15
CA ALA A 304 -2.06 -13.68 6.54
C ALA A 304 -1.56 -12.54 7.44
N SER A 305 -0.24 -12.44 7.57
CA SER A 305 0.49 -11.38 8.30
C SER A 305 0.17 -9.94 7.86
N THR A 306 -0.44 -9.75 6.70
CA THR A 306 -0.82 -8.45 6.14
C THR A 306 -1.85 -7.69 6.99
N ASN A 307 -2.60 -8.37 7.84
CA ASN A 307 -3.64 -7.75 8.68
C ASN A 307 -3.09 -7.02 9.91
N ILE A 308 -1.89 -7.37 10.36
CA ILE A 308 -1.23 -6.74 11.51
C ILE A 308 -1.16 -5.22 11.31
N ARG A 309 -0.85 -4.76 10.11
CA ARG A 309 -0.73 -3.33 9.78
C ARG A 309 -2.05 -2.57 9.96
N SER A 310 -3.17 -3.16 9.52
CA SER A 310 -4.49 -2.56 9.72
C SER A 310 -4.87 -2.55 11.19
N GLN A 311 -4.55 -3.60 11.92
CA GLN A 311 -4.80 -3.70 13.35
C GLN A 311 -3.98 -2.68 14.13
N GLU A 312 -2.65 -2.62 13.92
CA GLU A 312 -1.77 -1.65 14.59
C GLU A 312 -2.19 -0.21 14.32
N LEU A 313 -2.60 0.12 13.09
CA LEU A 313 -3.11 1.45 12.75
C LEU A 313 -4.39 1.79 13.52
N LEU A 314 -5.37 0.88 13.53
CA LEU A 314 -6.65 1.11 14.20
C LEU A 314 -6.49 1.19 15.73
N GLU A 315 -5.66 0.34 16.31
CA GLU A 315 -5.33 0.37 17.74
C GLU A 315 -4.64 1.70 18.11
N TYR A 316 -3.67 2.15 17.31
CA TYR A 316 -2.98 3.42 17.51
C TYR A 316 -3.94 4.62 17.48
N LEU A 317 -4.91 4.60 16.58
CA LEU A 317 -5.90 5.68 16.41
C LEU A 317 -7.10 5.57 17.35
N GLY A 318 -7.14 4.56 18.26
CA GLY A 318 -8.30 4.34 19.13
C GLY A 318 -9.53 3.82 18.41
N LEU A 319 -9.37 3.22 17.24
CA LEU A 319 -10.44 2.72 16.36
C LEU A 319 -10.57 1.20 16.36
N GLY A 320 -10.13 0.52 17.42
CA GLY A 320 -10.19 -0.95 17.54
C GLY A 320 -11.61 -1.51 17.39
N ASP A 321 -12.63 -0.75 17.78
CA ASP A 321 -14.04 -1.13 17.63
C ASP A 321 -14.51 -1.22 16.17
N ARG A 322 -13.70 -0.77 15.18
CA ARG A 322 -13.97 -0.93 13.76
C ARG A 322 -13.51 -2.28 13.20
N ILE A 323 -12.89 -3.13 14.02
CA ILE A 323 -12.37 -4.42 13.60
C ILE A 323 -13.47 -5.47 13.64
N LEU A 324 -13.80 -6.03 12.47
CA LEU A 324 -14.66 -7.20 12.34
C LEU A 324 -13.82 -8.47 12.56
N SER A 325 -14.24 -9.29 13.52
CA SER A 325 -13.57 -10.55 13.87
C SER A 325 -14.55 -11.69 14.12
N SER A 326 -14.04 -12.87 14.49
CA SER A 326 -14.90 -14.01 14.89
C SER A 326 -15.68 -13.71 16.17
N THR A 327 -15.14 -12.87 17.05
CA THR A 327 -15.67 -12.56 18.38
C THR A 327 -16.30 -11.17 18.49
N HIS A 328 -16.09 -10.29 17.49
CA HIS A 328 -16.59 -8.92 17.51
C HIS A 328 -17.20 -8.51 16.17
N THR A 329 -18.41 -7.96 16.23
CA THR A 329 -19.13 -7.39 15.10
C THR A 329 -19.32 -5.90 15.35
N PRO A 330 -18.63 -5.01 14.61
CA PRO A 330 -18.72 -3.57 14.80
C PRO A 330 -20.13 -3.01 14.57
N ASP A 331 -20.54 -2.03 15.37
CA ASP A 331 -21.61 -1.10 14.99
C ASP A 331 -21.01 -0.03 14.07
N ILE A 332 -21.28 -0.15 12.77
CA ILE A 332 -20.71 0.76 11.76
C ILE A 332 -21.27 2.20 11.89
N ASP A 333 -22.44 2.35 12.49
CA ASP A 333 -23.08 3.66 12.71
C ASP A 333 -22.54 4.37 13.95
N ALA A 334 -21.86 3.67 14.86
CA ALA A 334 -21.23 4.29 16.01
C ALA A 334 -20.30 5.42 15.57
N GLU A 335 -20.44 6.58 16.18
CA GLU A 335 -19.56 7.72 15.94
C GLU A 335 -18.18 7.49 16.57
N TYR A 336 -17.18 8.17 16.08
CA TYR A 336 -15.84 8.22 16.67
C TYR A 336 -15.30 9.65 16.60
N ASP A 337 -14.40 9.98 17.50
CA ASP A 337 -13.79 11.31 17.57
C ASP A 337 -12.82 11.51 16.41
N LEU A 338 -13.32 12.05 15.31
CA LEU A 338 -12.54 12.32 14.11
C LEU A 338 -11.44 13.36 14.36
N ASP A 339 -11.70 14.35 15.20
CA ASP A 339 -10.73 15.42 15.49
C ASP A 339 -9.52 14.85 16.25
N SER A 340 -9.75 13.97 17.23
CA SER A 340 -8.66 13.25 17.92
C SER A 340 -7.88 12.37 16.96
N VAL A 341 -8.54 11.67 16.05
CA VAL A 341 -7.87 10.85 15.01
C VAL A 341 -6.99 11.71 14.10
N GLN A 342 -7.53 12.84 13.60
CA GLN A 342 -6.76 13.74 12.74
C GLN A 342 -5.56 14.37 13.48
N LYS A 343 -5.72 14.73 14.76
CA LYS A 343 -4.61 15.22 15.58
C LYS A 343 -3.48 14.20 15.71
N LEU A 344 -3.80 12.93 15.98
CA LEU A 344 -2.78 11.87 16.02
C LEU A 344 -2.08 11.69 14.67
N LEU A 345 -2.83 11.76 13.55
CA LEU A 345 -2.23 11.70 12.21
C LEU A 345 -1.33 12.90 11.94
N ASP A 346 -1.69 14.11 12.39
CA ASP A 346 -0.87 15.32 12.20
C ASP A 346 0.44 15.24 13.01
N GLU A 347 0.41 14.66 14.20
CA GLU A 347 1.62 14.38 14.97
C GLU A 347 2.55 13.41 14.22
N GLU A 348 2.01 12.35 13.62
CA GLU A 348 2.80 11.41 12.83
C GLU A 348 3.30 12.02 11.51
N ARG A 349 2.51 12.88 10.85
CA ARG A 349 2.95 13.67 9.68
C ARG A 349 4.15 14.56 10.04
N LYS A 350 4.09 15.23 11.19
CA LYS A 350 5.20 16.07 11.69
C LYS A 350 6.46 15.25 11.94
N LYS A 351 6.37 14.12 12.65
CA LYS A 351 7.51 13.22 12.86
C LYS A 351 8.11 12.71 11.54
N SER A 352 7.25 12.40 10.58
CA SER A 352 7.66 11.95 9.26
C SER A 352 8.34 13.06 8.46
N ALA A 353 7.84 14.30 8.56
CA ALA A 353 8.45 15.48 7.95
C ALA A 353 9.85 15.76 8.53
N GLU A 354 10.00 15.70 9.85
CA GLU A 354 11.29 15.84 10.55
C GLU A 354 12.29 14.78 10.06
N TYR A 355 11.87 13.51 9.99
CA TYR A 355 12.71 12.43 9.49
C TYR A 355 13.14 12.67 8.04
N LEU A 356 12.20 12.98 7.13
CA LEU A 356 12.48 13.17 5.71
C LEU A 356 13.33 14.42 5.43
N SER A 357 13.10 15.52 6.16
CA SER A 357 13.89 16.75 6.04
C SER A 357 15.34 16.56 6.50
N ALA A 358 15.60 15.66 7.44
CA ALA A 358 16.95 15.34 7.91
C ALA A 358 17.78 14.50 6.91
N LEU A 359 17.15 13.98 5.84
CA LEU A 359 17.85 13.16 4.82
C LEU A 359 18.57 14.01 3.76
N VAL A 360 18.28 15.30 3.69
CA VAL A 360 18.73 16.23 2.65
C VAL A 360 19.32 17.48 3.28
#